data_f170bf6b105ba4361ab09a101247ea10
#
_entry.id   f170bf6b105ba4361ab09a101247ea10
#
_cell.length_a   1.000
_cell.length_b   1.000
_cell.length_c   1.000
_cell.angle_alpha   90.00
_cell.angle_beta   90.00
_cell.angle_gamma   90.00
#
_symmetry.space_group_name_H-M   'P 1'
#
loop_
_entity.id
_entity.type
_entity.pdbx_description
1 polymer ?
#
loop_
_entity_poly.entity_id
_entity_poly.type
_entity_poly.pdbx_seq_one_letter_code
_entity_poly.pdbx_strand_id
1 'polypeptide(L)'
;KEAERRKAEEQNRLLNMIQNQTAGQLELLSQLMDELERTESREQYDWILGKIVVVGTYLKRRKNLVLTQYTSDRNLLTMEDLRQSLAESCDSLKLCRIRAAYYVEKGNVQLNAEDILKCYDTFEWLVERLSDVMQSVFYRVSQIDDVLRISVHIVSETDLGVLMSERPELKVQQEDENEWFVSCIVLR
;
A
#
# COMPACT_ATOMS: atom_id res chain seq x y z
N LYS A 1 35.70 15.30 -2.55
CA LYS A 1 35.97 13.83 -2.48
C LYS A 1 35.38 13.17 -1.26
N GLU A 2 35.62 13.67 -0.02
CA GLU A 2 35.07 13.06 1.19
C GLU A 2 33.53 13.25 1.31
N ALA A 3 33.01 14.43 0.98
CA ALA A 3 31.57 14.71 0.94
C ALA A 3 30.83 13.88 -0.13
N GLU A 4 31.46 13.68 -1.29
CA GLU A 4 30.91 12.84 -2.36
C GLU A 4 30.87 11.36 -1.95
N ARG A 5 31.89 10.88 -1.25
CA ARG A 5 31.95 9.53 -0.71
C ARG A 5 30.85 9.30 0.33
N ARG A 6 30.70 10.21 1.29
CA ARG A 6 29.63 10.16 2.30
C ARG A 6 28.24 10.16 1.67
N LYS A 7 28.02 10.98 0.65
CA LYS A 7 26.76 11.02 -0.09
C LYS A 7 26.47 9.70 -0.81
N ALA A 8 27.48 9.09 -1.43
CA ALA A 8 27.34 7.80 -2.09
C ALA A 8 27.09 6.66 -1.07
N GLU A 9 27.77 6.67 0.07
CA GLU A 9 27.54 5.71 1.16
C GLU A 9 26.12 5.83 1.71
N GLU A 10 25.61 7.04 1.91
CA GLU A 10 24.23 7.28 2.39
C GLU A 10 23.19 6.84 1.36
N GLN A 11 23.40 7.13 0.08
CA GLN A 11 22.53 6.65 -1.00
C GLN A 11 22.49 5.12 -1.08
N ASN A 12 23.63 4.45 -0.96
CA ASN A 12 23.69 2.99 -0.95
C ASN A 12 22.97 2.39 0.26
N ARG A 13 23.15 2.99 1.44
CA ARG A 13 22.44 2.58 2.65
C ARG A 13 20.93 2.69 2.48
N LEU A 14 20.46 3.80 1.91
CA LEU A 14 19.05 4.04 1.64
C LEU A 14 18.48 3.02 0.65
N LEU A 15 19.17 2.75 -0.44
CA LEU A 15 18.76 1.77 -1.44
C LEU A 15 18.67 0.37 -0.83
N ASN A 16 19.65 -0.04 -0.05
CA ASN A 16 19.63 -1.33 0.65
C ASN A 16 18.47 -1.43 1.63
N MET A 17 18.16 -0.36 2.35
CA MET A 17 17.02 -0.31 3.26
C MET A 17 15.69 -0.47 2.50
N ILE A 18 15.50 0.25 1.39
CA ILE A 18 14.30 0.13 0.55
C ILE A 18 14.15 -1.30 0.02
N GLN A 19 15.23 -1.90 -0.50
CA GLN A 19 15.21 -3.27 -1.00
C GLN A 19 14.84 -4.28 0.09
N ASN A 20 15.42 -4.15 1.28
CA ASN A 20 15.09 -5.04 2.40
C ASN A 20 13.63 -4.92 2.85
N GLN A 21 13.09 -3.71 2.89
CA GLN A 21 11.70 -3.45 3.29
C GLN A 21 10.68 -3.91 2.24
N THR A 22 11.08 -4.06 0.99
CA THR A 22 10.21 -4.47 -0.12
C THR A 22 10.58 -5.83 -0.69
N ALA A 23 11.40 -6.62 0.00
CA ALA A 23 11.86 -7.93 -0.47
C ALA A 23 10.71 -8.89 -0.76
N GLY A 24 9.67 -8.91 0.08
CA GLY A 24 8.48 -9.73 -0.12
C GLY A 24 7.73 -9.38 -1.41
N GLN A 25 7.56 -8.10 -1.72
CA GLN A 25 6.90 -7.64 -2.94
C GLN A 25 7.75 -7.92 -4.18
N LEU A 26 9.08 -7.84 -4.09
CA LEU A 26 9.97 -8.21 -5.18
C LEU A 26 9.91 -9.70 -5.48
N GLU A 27 9.81 -10.53 -4.44
CA GLU A 27 9.62 -11.98 -4.59
C GLU A 27 8.25 -12.30 -5.20
N LEU A 28 7.17 -11.67 -4.71
CA LEU A 28 5.84 -11.81 -5.28
C LEU A 28 5.82 -11.42 -6.76
N LEU A 29 6.49 -10.32 -7.13
CA LEU A 29 6.59 -9.88 -8.52
C LEU A 29 7.28 -10.93 -9.39
N SER A 30 8.38 -11.53 -8.91
CA SER A 30 9.08 -12.61 -9.60
C SER A 30 8.18 -13.83 -9.80
N GLN A 31 7.43 -14.24 -8.78
CA GLN A 31 6.48 -15.36 -8.87
C GLN A 31 5.37 -15.08 -9.88
N LEU A 32 4.81 -13.87 -9.88
CA LEU A 32 3.79 -13.47 -10.85
C LEU A 32 4.32 -13.45 -12.28
N MET A 33 5.56 -13.05 -12.51
CA MET A 33 6.20 -13.08 -13.83
C MET A 33 6.40 -14.52 -14.31
N ASP A 34 6.85 -15.42 -13.43
CA ASP A 34 6.99 -16.84 -13.75
C ASP A 34 5.63 -17.50 -14.08
N GLU A 35 4.58 -17.11 -13.35
CA GLU A 35 3.20 -17.57 -13.61
C GLU A 35 2.68 -17.04 -14.96
N LEU A 36 2.95 -15.77 -15.26
CA LEU A 36 2.58 -15.13 -16.52
C LEU A 36 3.18 -15.87 -17.73
N GLU A 37 4.45 -16.28 -17.63
CA GLU A 37 5.13 -17.03 -18.70
C GLU A 37 4.53 -18.41 -18.94
N ARG A 38 3.91 -19.03 -17.93
CA ARG A 38 3.33 -20.37 -18.00
C ARG A 38 1.86 -20.40 -18.36
N THR A 39 1.20 -19.24 -18.34
CA THR A 39 -0.24 -19.19 -18.56
C THR A 39 -0.59 -19.18 -20.06
N GLU A 40 -1.55 -20.03 -20.44
CA GLU A 40 -2.05 -20.13 -21.81
C GLU A 40 -3.39 -19.40 -22.00
N SER A 41 -4.11 -19.12 -20.91
CA SER A 41 -5.38 -18.42 -20.91
C SER A 41 -5.18 -16.92 -20.99
N ARG A 42 -5.79 -16.28 -21.99
CA ARG A 42 -5.72 -14.81 -22.13
C ARG A 42 -6.34 -14.09 -20.94
N GLU A 43 -7.43 -14.59 -20.40
CA GLU A 43 -8.09 -13.98 -19.25
C GLU A 43 -7.20 -14.04 -18.00
N GLN A 44 -6.56 -15.20 -17.77
CA GLN A 44 -5.62 -15.37 -16.67
C GLN A 44 -4.36 -14.52 -16.88
N TYR A 45 -3.87 -14.42 -18.12
CA TYR A 45 -2.75 -13.56 -18.49
C TYR A 45 -3.03 -12.09 -18.13
N ASP A 46 -4.18 -11.56 -18.57
CA ASP A 46 -4.57 -10.17 -18.30
C ASP A 46 -4.72 -9.91 -16.79
N TRP A 47 -5.23 -10.87 -16.05
CA TRP A 47 -5.39 -10.78 -14.60
C TRP A 47 -4.04 -10.78 -13.84
N ILE A 48 -3.12 -11.71 -14.20
CA ILE A 48 -1.77 -11.74 -13.63
C ILE A 48 -1.01 -10.47 -13.96
N LEU A 49 -1.10 -10.01 -15.22
CA LEU A 49 -0.51 -8.73 -15.63
C LEU A 49 -1.05 -7.56 -14.81
N GLY A 50 -2.35 -7.54 -14.53
CA GLY A 50 -2.95 -6.57 -13.64
C GLY A 50 -2.32 -6.57 -12.24
N LYS A 51 -2.12 -7.75 -11.65
CA LYS A 51 -1.45 -7.90 -10.35
C LYS A 51 0.00 -7.40 -10.40
N ILE A 52 0.74 -7.70 -11.46
CA ILE A 52 2.11 -7.22 -11.66
C ILE A 52 2.14 -5.69 -11.65
N VAL A 53 1.20 -5.04 -12.35
CA VAL A 53 1.10 -3.58 -12.37
C VAL A 53 0.74 -3.01 -10.99
N VAL A 54 -0.14 -3.65 -10.25
CA VAL A 54 -0.52 -3.23 -8.88
C VAL A 54 0.69 -3.26 -7.95
N VAL A 55 1.40 -4.39 -7.88
CA VAL A 55 2.61 -4.53 -7.04
C VAL A 55 3.72 -3.57 -7.49
N GLY A 56 3.93 -3.43 -8.80
CA GLY A 56 4.91 -2.50 -9.37
C GLY A 56 4.58 -1.04 -9.03
N THR A 57 3.32 -0.65 -9.05
CA THR A 57 2.86 0.69 -8.66
C THR A 57 3.16 0.95 -7.18
N TYR A 58 2.88 0.00 -6.31
CA TYR A 58 3.22 0.10 -4.89
C TYR A 58 4.74 0.30 -4.68
N LEU A 59 5.56 -0.56 -5.28
CA LEU A 59 7.02 -0.46 -5.18
C LEU A 59 7.54 0.90 -5.62
N LYS A 60 7.06 1.41 -6.76
CA LYS A 60 7.41 2.72 -7.28
C LYS A 60 7.02 3.83 -6.30
N ARG A 61 5.79 3.83 -5.81
CA ARG A 61 5.27 4.88 -4.93
C ARG A 61 5.89 4.83 -3.55
N ARG A 62 6.07 3.64 -2.98
CA ARG A 62 6.77 3.49 -1.72
C ARG A 62 8.19 4.00 -1.77
N LYS A 63 8.92 3.67 -2.84
CA LYS A 63 10.25 4.21 -3.08
C LYS A 63 10.25 5.74 -3.14
N ASN A 64 9.28 6.34 -3.84
CA ASN A 64 9.16 7.80 -3.94
C ASN A 64 8.87 8.44 -2.58
N LEU A 65 7.98 7.86 -1.76
CA LEU A 65 7.73 8.35 -0.40
C LEU A 65 8.99 8.32 0.45
N VAL A 66 9.73 7.21 0.43
CA VAL A 66 10.99 7.09 1.17
C VAL A 66 12.03 8.10 0.67
N LEU A 67 12.17 8.29 -0.63
CA LEU A 67 13.09 9.30 -1.18
C LEU A 67 12.68 10.72 -0.78
N THR A 68 11.40 11.05 -0.81
CA THR A 68 10.87 12.36 -0.37
C THR A 68 11.16 12.59 1.11
N GLN A 69 10.98 11.58 1.94
CA GLN A 69 11.33 11.62 3.37
C GLN A 69 12.80 12.01 3.59
N TYR A 70 13.71 11.41 2.84
CA TYR A 70 15.16 11.65 2.99
C TYR A 70 15.65 12.95 2.35
N THR A 71 14.92 13.48 1.37
CA THR A 71 15.23 14.78 0.76
C THR A 71 14.63 15.95 1.55
N SER A 72 13.65 15.69 2.42
CA SER A 72 13.15 16.67 3.37
C SER A 72 14.04 16.69 4.62
N ASP A 73 14.54 17.85 4.99
CA ASP A 73 15.45 18.02 6.16
C ASP A 73 14.83 17.60 7.51
N ARG A 74 13.59 17.15 7.54
CA ARG A 74 12.81 16.90 8.76
C ARG A 74 12.23 15.49 8.90
N ASN A 75 12.51 14.58 7.98
CA ASN A 75 11.94 13.23 8.01
C ASN A 75 10.39 13.21 8.05
N LEU A 76 9.76 14.12 7.34
CA LEU A 76 8.33 14.35 7.32
C LEU A 76 7.74 14.09 5.94
N LEU A 77 6.52 13.61 5.91
CA LEU A 77 5.66 13.48 4.73
C LEU A 77 4.34 14.20 4.97
N THR A 78 3.57 14.41 3.91
CA THR A 78 2.27 15.07 3.98
C THR A 78 1.13 14.11 3.62
N MET A 79 -0.09 14.48 4.00
CA MET A 79 -1.30 13.78 3.56
C MET A 79 -1.45 13.84 2.03
N GLU A 80 -0.92 14.87 1.38
CA GLU A 80 -0.91 14.96 -0.09
C GLU A 80 0.01 13.92 -0.74
N ASP A 81 1.18 13.65 -0.15
CA ASP A 81 2.06 12.57 -0.63
C ASP A 81 1.37 11.20 -0.56
N LEU A 82 0.65 10.95 0.54
CA LEU A 82 -0.18 9.75 0.69
C LEU A 82 -1.31 9.70 -0.33
N ARG A 83 -2.02 10.82 -0.51
CA ARG A 83 -3.14 10.92 -1.46
C ARG A 83 -2.70 10.59 -2.89
N GLN A 84 -1.58 11.13 -3.33
CA GLN A 84 -1.03 10.85 -4.66
C GLN A 84 -0.64 9.37 -4.82
N SER A 85 -0.06 8.77 -3.79
CA SER A 85 0.29 7.35 -3.82
C SER A 85 -0.94 6.46 -3.89
N LEU A 86 -1.96 6.72 -3.08
CA LEU A 86 -3.24 5.99 -3.11
C LEU A 86 -3.99 6.19 -4.44
N ALA A 87 -3.92 7.37 -5.04
CA ALA A 87 -4.55 7.65 -6.32
C ALA A 87 -4.05 6.70 -7.42
N GLU A 88 -2.73 6.57 -7.58
CA GLU A 88 -2.17 5.64 -8.58
C GLU A 88 -2.46 4.18 -8.23
N SER A 89 -2.37 3.80 -6.96
CA SER A 89 -2.65 2.43 -6.54
C SER A 89 -4.10 2.04 -6.77
N CYS A 90 -5.06 2.89 -6.40
CA CYS A 90 -6.48 2.66 -6.68
C CYS A 90 -6.77 2.59 -8.18
N ASP A 91 -6.10 3.42 -8.98
CA ASP A 91 -6.26 3.41 -10.43
C ASP A 91 -5.75 2.11 -11.06
N SER A 92 -4.64 1.57 -10.55
CA SER A 92 -4.08 0.28 -11.01
C SER A 92 -4.99 -0.91 -10.72
N LEU A 93 -5.80 -0.87 -9.64
CA LEU A 93 -6.71 -1.95 -9.25
C LEU A 93 -7.82 -2.23 -10.28
N LYS A 94 -8.11 -1.28 -11.15
CA LYS A 94 -9.04 -1.48 -12.27
C LYS A 94 -8.60 -2.60 -13.20
N LEU A 95 -7.28 -2.82 -13.32
CA LEU A 95 -6.72 -3.91 -14.12
C LEU A 95 -7.03 -5.28 -13.52
N CYS A 96 -7.27 -5.36 -12.22
CA CYS A 96 -7.73 -6.54 -11.51
C CYS A 96 -9.27 -6.58 -11.37
N ARG A 97 -10.01 -5.74 -12.11
CA ARG A 97 -11.48 -5.63 -12.05
C ARG A 97 -12.03 -5.27 -10.66
N ILE A 98 -11.20 -4.64 -9.83
CA ILE A 98 -11.58 -4.16 -8.51
C ILE A 98 -11.96 -2.68 -8.61
N ARG A 99 -13.14 -2.34 -8.10
CA ARG A 99 -13.57 -0.94 -7.97
C ARG A 99 -12.93 -0.34 -6.74
N ALA A 100 -12.02 0.61 -6.93
CA ALA A 100 -11.28 1.22 -5.84
C ALA A 100 -11.55 2.72 -5.77
N ALA A 101 -11.75 3.21 -4.56
CA ALA A 101 -11.81 4.63 -4.24
C ALA A 101 -11.05 4.91 -2.95
N TYR A 102 -10.64 6.15 -2.78
CA TYR A 102 -9.91 6.58 -1.60
C TYR A 102 -10.37 7.96 -1.15
N TYR A 103 -10.17 8.24 0.12
CA TYR A 103 -10.29 9.56 0.71
C TYR A 103 -9.14 9.78 1.68
N VAL A 104 -8.39 10.84 1.49
CA VAL A 104 -7.37 11.31 2.43
C VAL A 104 -7.78 12.69 2.90
N GLU A 105 -7.91 12.85 4.20
CA GLU A 105 -8.30 14.13 4.81
C GLU A 105 -7.31 15.22 4.41
N LYS A 106 -7.85 16.38 4.04
CA LYS A 106 -7.02 17.53 3.67
C LYS A 106 -6.35 18.11 4.91
N GLY A 107 -5.05 18.24 4.86
CA GLY A 107 -4.27 18.90 5.90
C GLY A 107 -2.90 19.31 5.35
N ASN A 108 -2.47 20.50 5.75
CA ASN A 108 -1.14 21.02 5.42
C ASN A 108 -0.11 20.70 6.52
N VAL A 109 -0.48 19.88 7.49
CA VAL A 109 0.40 19.49 8.59
C VAL A 109 1.40 18.46 8.08
N GLN A 110 2.66 18.71 8.32
CA GLN A 110 3.71 17.72 8.12
C GLN A 110 3.61 16.65 9.22
N LEU A 111 3.56 15.40 8.81
CA LEU A 111 3.40 14.24 9.69
C LEU A 111 4.68 13.42 9.71
N ASN A 112 4.82 12.60 10.73
CA ASN A 112 5.89 11.61 10.76
C ASN A 112 5.79 10.70 9.53
N ALA A 113 6.89 10.59 8.80
CA ALA A 113 6.93 9.79 7.57
C ALA A 113 6.59 8.33 7.81
N GLU A 114 6.96 7.78 8.97
CA GLU A 114 6.65 6.39 9.33
C GLU A 114 5.12 6.16 9.43
N ASP A 115 4.37 7.12 9.98
CA ASP A 115 2.91 7.02 10.08
C ASP A 115 2.25 7.03 8.69
N ILE A 116 2.73 7.88 7.79
CA ILE A 116 2.28 7.92 6.38
C ILE A 116 2.63 6.63 5.64
N LEU A 117 3.85 6.12 5.81
CA LEU A 117 4.27 4.85 5.22
C LEU A 117 3.44 3.68 5.75
N LYS A 118 3.15 3.63 7.05
CA LYS A 118 2.26 2.61 7.64
C LYS A 118 0.86 2.64 7.03
N CYS A 119 0.31 3.83 6.77
CA CYS A 119 -0.98 3.95 6.08
C CYS A 119 -0.92 3.34 4.67
N TYR A 120 0.12 3.65 3.91
CA TYR A 120 0.27 3.14 2.56
C TYR A 120 0.58 1.63 2.52
N ASP A 121 1.45 1.15 3.41
CA ASP A 121 1.80 -0.27 3.54
C ASP A 121 0.57 -1.11 4.01
N THR A 122 -0.32 -0.53 4.82
CA THR A 122 -1.58 -1.20 5.21
C THR A 122 -2.53 -1.34 4.04
N PHE A 123 -2.63 -0.33 3.18
CA PHE A 123 -3.41 -0.42 1.93
C PHE A 123 -2.90 -1.57 1.05
N GLU A 124 -1.60 -1.63 0.80
CA GLU A 124 -1.00 -2.68 -0.04
C GLU A 124 -1.18 -4.06 0.57
N TRP A 125 -0.99 -4.20 1.87
CA TRP A 125 -1.21 -5.47 2.55
C TRP A 125 -2.64 -5.99 2.37
N LEU A 126 -3.65 -5.11 2.48
CA LEU A 126 -5.05 -5.48 2.22
C LEU A 126 -5.25 -5.90 0.76
N VAL A 127 -4.67 -5.16 -0.18
CA VAL A 127 -4.74 -5.46 -1.61
C VAL A 127 -4.11 -6.82 -1.93
N GLU A 128 -2.88 -7.07 -1.48
CA GLU A 128 -2.20 -8.34 -1.70
C GLU A 128 -2.99 -9.52 -1.11
N ARG A 129 -3.61 -9.31 0.03
CA ARG A 129 -4.35 -10.34 0.75
C ARG A 129 -5.72 -10.65 0.16
N LEU A 130 -6.38 -9.65 -0.41
CA LEU A 130 -7.78 -9.70 -0.79
C LEU A 130 -8.03 -9.56 -2.30
N SER A 131 -7.02 -9.33 -3.12
CA SER A 131 -7.21 -9.07 -4.56
C SER A 131 -7.97 -10.17 -5.30
N ASP A 132 -7.93 -11.40 -4.81
CA ASP A 132 -8.61 -12.56 -5.43
C ASP A 132 -10.10 -12.65 -5.04
N VAL A 133 -10.50 -11.98 -3.96
CA VAL A 133 -11.86 -12.09 -3.40
C VAL A 133 -12.57 -10.76 -3.25
N MET A 134 -11.84 -9.65 -3.37
CA MET A 134 -12.35 -8.30 -3.20
C MET A 134 -12.98 -7.77 -4.50
N GLN A 135 -14.23 -7.33 -4.43
CA GLN A 135 -14.94 -6.71 -5.56
C GLN A 135 -14.81 -5.20 -5.57
N SER A 136 -14.77 -4.59 -4.39
CA SER A 136 -14.55 -3.15 -4.25
C SER A 136 -13.89 -2.80 -2.93
N VAL A 137 -13.19 -1.66 -2.93
CA VAL A 137 -12.55 -1.10 -1.75
C VAL A 137 -12.71 0.42 -1.72
N PHE A 138 -13.10 0.95 -0.56
CA PHE A 138 -13.03 2.36 -0.26
C PHE A 138 -12.09 2.58 0.93
N TYR A 139 -10.92 3.13 0.66
CA TYR A 139 -9.87 3.34 1.65
C TYR A 139 -9.86 4.79 2.13
N ARG A 140 -10.04 4.99 3.42
CA ARG A 140 -10.10 6.32 4.03
C ARG A 140 -9.00 6.49 5.07
N VAL A 141 -8.29 7.61 5.00
CA VAL A 141 -7.35 8.05 6.04
C VAL A 141 -7.76 9.41 6.57
N SER A 142 -7.94 9.50 7.87
CA SER A 142 -8.27 10.73 8.59
C SER A 142 -7.33 10.92 9.78
N GLN A 143 -7.17 12.17 10.18
CA GLN A 143 -6.42 12.51 11.39
C GLN A 143 -7.40 12.71 12.54
N ILE A 144 -7.13 12.08 13.68
CA ILE A 144 -7.86 12.27 14.92
C ILE A 144 -6.82 12.65 15.98
N ASP A 145 -6.90 13.89 16.46
CA ASP A 145 -5.86 14.46 17.31
C ASP A 145 -4.47 14.31 16.69
N ASP A 146 -3.56 13.59 17.34
CA ASP A 146 -2.19 13.37 16.87
C ASP A 146 -1.96 12.04 16.16
N VAL A 147 -3.02 11.25 15.88
CA VAL A 147 -2.90 9.94 15.27
C VAL A 147 -3.67 9.85 13.96
N LEU A 148 -3.22 8.96 13.08
CA LEU A 148 -3.93 8.64 11.85
C LEU A 148 -4.86 7.45 12.07
N ARG A 149 -6.08 7.57 11.56
CA ARG A 149 -7.07 6.50 11.51
C ARG A 149 -7.26 6.03 10.08
N ILE A 150 -7.17 4.72 9.90
CA ILE A 150 -7.53 4.03 8.67
C ILE A 150 -8.94 3.45 8.84
N SER A 151 -9.79 3.65 7.84
CA SER A 151 -11.13 3.07 7.75
C SER A 151 -11.36 2.58 6.33
N VAL A 152 -11.74 1.33 6.18
CA VAL A 152 -11.85 0.68 4.88
C VAL A 152 -13.18 -0.04 4.77
N HIS A 153 -13.95 0.26 3.72
CA HIS A 153 -15.11 -0.52 3.33
C HIS A 153 -14.72 -1.46 2.20
N ILE A 154 -15.02 -2.73 2.36
CA ILE A 154 -14.66 -3.78 1.41
C ILE A 154 -15.91 -4.58 1.07
N VAL A 155 -16.15 -4.80 -0.22
CA VAL A 155 -17.16 -5.75 -0.68
C VAL A 155 -16.47 -7.04 -1.07
N SER A 156 -16.82 -8.13 -0.37
CA SER A 156 -16.27 -9.47 -0.58
C SER A 156 -17.27 -10.53 -0.09
N GLU A 157 -17.43 -11.59 -0.87
CA GLU A 157 -18.23 -12.77 -0.47
C GLU A 157 -17.49 -13.66 0.54
N THR A 158 -16.20 -13.44 0.73
CA THR A 158 -15.35 -14.20 1.65
C THR A 158 -15.36 -13.56 3.03
N ASP A 159 -15.39 -14.38 4.08
CA ASP A 159 -15.25 -13.93 5.46
C ASP A 159 -13.87 -13.28 5.68
N LEU A 160 -13.88 -12.00 6.04
CA LEU A 160 -12.67 -11.24 6.31
C LEU A 160 -12.24 -11.28 7.79
N GLY A 161 -12.93 -11.99 8.65
CA GLY A 161 -12.57 -12.15 10.07
C GLY A 161 -11.17 -12.73 10.27
N VAL A 162 -10.68 -13.51 9.31
CA VAL A 162 -9.33 -14.08 9.32
C VAL A 162 -8.23 -13.00 9.37
N LEU A 163 -8.47 -11.80 8.88
CA LEU A 163 -7.50 -10.69 8.89
C LEU A 163 -7.08 -10.32 10.31
N MET A 164 -7.98 -10.44 11.30
CA MET A 164 -7.66 -10.16 12.71
C MET A 164 -6.64 -11.14 13.29
N SER A 165 -6.58 -12.37 12.80
CA SER A 165 -5.59 -13.35 13.26
C SER A 165 -4.19 -13.06 12.73
N GLU A 166 -4.09 -12.42 11.57
CA GLU A 166 -2.83 -12.05 10.94
C GLU A 166 -2.33 -10.67 11.40
N ARG A 167 -3.27 -9.75 11.63
CA ARG A 167 -3.00 -8.38 12.10
C ARG A 167 -3.98 -7.99 13.21
N PRO A 168 -3.65 -8.32 14.48
CA PRO A 168 -4.55 -8.11 15.63
C PRO A 168 -4.95 -6.64 15.88
N GLU A 169 -4.17 -5.69 15.35
CA GLU A 169 -4.50 -4.26 15.42
C GLU A 169 -5.67 -3.86 14.53
N LEU A 170 -6.05 -4.69 13.57
CA LEU A 170 -7.22 -4.46 12.71
C LEU A 170 -8.49 -4.86 13.43
N LYS A 171 -9.48 -3.96 13.40
CA LYS A 171 -10.85 -4.26 13.79
C LYS A 171 -11.65 -4.55 12.53
N VAL A 172 -12.20 -5.75 12.43
CA VAL A 172 -12.98 -6.20 11.27
C VAL A 172 -14.42 -6.46 11.73
N GLN A 173 -15.37 -5.86 11.04
CA GLN A 173 -16.80 -6.02 11.31
C GLN A 173 -17.52 -6.29 9.99
N GLN A 174 -18.42 -7.25 10.00
CA GLN A 174 -19.37 -7.44 8.90
C GLN A 174 -20.54 -6.49 9.10
N GLU A 175 -20.80 -5.63 8.10
CA GLU A 175 -21.90 -4.65 8.15
C GLU A 175 -23.14 -5.17 7.44
N ASP A 176 -22.97 -5.93 6.35
CA ASP A 176 -24.04 -6.60 5.61
C ASP A 176 -23.49 -7.90 4.99
N GLU A 177 -24.30 -8.66 4.27
CA GLU A 177 -23.98 -10.00 3.76
C GLU A 177 -22.61 -10.11 3.10
N ASN A 178 -22.23 -9.12 2.29
CA ASN A 178 -20.94 -9.06 1.60
C ASN A 178 -20.17 -7.77 1.86
N GLU A 179 -20.58 -6.98 2.85
CA GLU A 179 -19.97 -5.69 3.17
C GLU A 179 -19.22 -5.76 4.50
N TRP A 180 -17.96 -5.35 4.44
CA TRP A 180 -17.04 -5.43 5.55
C TRP A 180 -16.45 -4.06 5.87
N PHE A 181 -16.32 -3.76 7.14
CA PHE A 181 -15.65 -2.57 7.64
C PHE A 181 -14.38 -2.98 8.39
N VAL A 182 -13.25 -2.46 7.93
CA VAL A 182 -11.94 -2.68 8.55
C VAL A 182 -11.42 -1.34 9.06
N SER A 183 -10.95 -1.29 10.29
CA SER A 183 -10.37 -0.06 10.84
C SER A 183 -9.17 -0.34 11.73
N CYS A 184 -8.24 0.61 11.77
CA CYS A 184 -7.16 0.64 12.74
C CYS A 184 -6.69 2.07 13.00
N ILE A 185 -5.99 2.24 14.12
CA ILE A 185 -5.28 3.47 14.46
C ILE A 185 -3.79 3.21 14.26
N VAL A 186 -3.13 4.11 13.54
CA VAL A 186 -1.68 4.05 13.37
C VAL A 186 -1.04 4.55 14.65
N LEU A 187 -0.54 3.61 15.46
CA LEU A 187 0.17 3.91 16.70
C LEU A 187 1.65 4.08 16.42
N ARG A 188 2.26 5.01 17.15
CA ARG A 188 3.72 5.26 17.15
C ARG A 188 4.47 4.22 17.94
#